data_83df58e8e3ccbe1c28e64ebd55d789e9
#
_entry.id   83df58e8e3ccbe1c28e64ebd55d789e9
#
_cell.length_a   1.000
_cell.length_b   1.000
_cell.length_c   1.000
_cell.angle_alpha   90.00
_cell.angle_beta   90.00
_cell.angle_gamma   90.00
#
_symmetry.space_group_name_H-M   'P 1'
#
loop_
_entity.id
_entity.type
_entity.pdbx_description
1 polymer ?
#
loop_
_entity_poly.entity_id
_entity_poly.type
_entity_poly.pdbx_seq_one_letter_code
_entity_poly.pdbx_strand_id
1 'polypeptide(L)'
;MGTIQTLLSPGGQQHTFGTSTPDEILVGTLEGVAKLEKIGNDWKITNRSLSERHVGQIIHEPVSGKIFAGCHAGGGLWVNDDGKGESWRQLTNGIDRPHIYALAVRNIGDKAILFAGTSPPALYRSDDLGESWSVNTS
;
A
#
# COMPACT_ATOMS: atom_id res chain seq x y z
N MET A 1 3.30 -27.94 -15.82
CA MET A 1 2.92 -26.86 -14.87
C MET A 1 2.79 -25.56 -15.62
N GLY A 2 1.65 -24.90 -15.53
CA GLY A 2 1.47 -23.58 -16.13
C GLY A 2 2.31 -22.52 -15.43
N THR A 3 2.81 -21.55 -16.20
CA THR A 3 3.47 -20.36 -15.65
C THR A 3 2.38 -19.46 -15.03
N ILE A 4 2.53 -19.12 -13.76
CA ILE A 4 1.66 -18.10 -13.15
C ILE A 4 2.16 -16.74 -13.63
N GLN A 5 1.37 -16.07 -14.42
CA GLN A 5 1.65 -14.72 -14.85
C GLN A 5 1.14 -13.73 -13.80
N THR A 6 2.01 -12.90 -13.29
CA THR A 6 1.64 -11.78 -12.41
C THR A 6 1.55 -10.51 -13.26
N LEU A 7 0.37 -9.90 -13.28
CA LEU A 7 0.15 -8.66 -14.00
C LEU A 7 0.41 -7.48 -13.04
N LEU A 8 1.43 -6.70 -13.34
CA LEU A 8 1.77 -5.52 -12.55
C LEU A 8 0.75 -4.41 -12.76
N SER A 9 0.52 -3.63 -11.72
CA SER A 9 -0.33 -2.45 -11.81
C SER A 9 0.34 -1.38 -12.69
N PRO A 10 -0.36 -0.82 -13.68
CA PRO A 10 0.20 0.26 -14.48
C PRO A 10 0.40 1.54 -13.64
N GLY A 11 1.45 2.29 -13.93
CA GLY A 11 1.75 3.54 -13.25
C GLY A 11 2.30 3.39 -11.84
N GLY A 12 2.71 2.20 -11.46
CA GLY A 12 3.30 1.92 -10.15
C GLY A 12 4.55 2.73 -9.89
N GLN A 13 4.71 3.20 -8.67
CA GLN A 13 5.90 3.91 -8.21
C GLN A 13 6.75 2.98 -7.35
N GLN A 14 8.06 3.15 -7.44
CA GLN A 14 8.99 2.43 -6.58
C GLN A 14 9.28 3.26 -5.33
N HIS A 15 9.11 2.64 -4.18
CA HIS A 15 9.52 3.19 -2.90
C HIS A 15 10.59 2.29 -2.29
N THR A 16 11.72 2.87 -1.93
CA THR A 16 12.81 2.15 -1.26
C THR A 16 12.97 2.71 0.15
N PHE A 17 12.99 1.82 1.13
CA PHE A 17 13.09 2.19 2.54
C PHE A 17 14.37 1.61 3.13
N GLY A 18 15.10 2.47 3.88
CA GLY A 18 16.35 2.08 4.51
C GLY A 18 17.57 2.18 3.60
N THR A 19 18.72 1.85 4.17
CA THR A 19 20.03 1.96 3.51
C THR A 19 20.68 0.59 3.23
N SER A 20 20.08 -0.48 3.73
CA SER A 20 20.55 -1.85 3.48
C SER A 20 19.97 -2.41 2.18
N THR A 21 20.65 -3.38 1.60
CA THR A 21 20.10 -4.13 0.46
C THR A 21 18.86 -4.89 0.92
N PRO A 22 17.69 -4.68 0.29
CA PRO A 22 16.47 -5.36 0.69
C PRO A 22 16.52 -6.85 0.33
N ASP A 23 15.90 -7.67 1.16
CA ASP A 23 15.66 -9.09 0.93
C ASP A 23 14.16 -9.41 0.83
N GLU A 24 13.31 -8.40 0.91
CA GLU A 24 11.87 -8.48 0.73
C GLU A 24 11.38 -7.37 -0.22
N ILE A 25 10.42 -7.70 -1.07
CA ILE A 25 9.77 -6.76 -1.99
C ILE A 25 8.27 -7.01 -1.95
N LEU A 26 7.48 -5.94 -1.77
CA LEU A 26 6.03 -5.97 -1.97
C LEU A 26 5.69 -5.36 -3.32
N VAL A 27 4.90 -6.06 -4.09
CA VAL A 27 4.51 -5.64 -5.44
C VAL A 27 2.99 -5.54 -5.53
N GLY A 28 2.49 -4.33 -5.85
CA GLY A 28 1.08 -4.13 -6.20
C GLY A 28 0.80 -4.69 -7.58
N THR A 29 -0.25 -5.50 -7.68
CA THR A 29 -0.65 -6.17 -8.91
C THR A 29 -2.13 -5.95 -9.19
N LEU A 30 -2.59 -6.35 -10.37
CA LEU A 30 -4.03 -6.35 -10.70
C LEU A 30 -4.83 -7.32 -9.83
N GLU A 31 -4.16 -8.27 -9.18
CA GLU A 31 -4.77 -9.31 -8.35
C GLU A 31 -4.18 -9.32 -6.93
N GLY A 32 -4.00 -8.14 -6.35
CA GLY A 32 -3.57 -7.99 -4.96
C GLY A 32 -2.10 -7.64 -4.80
N VAL A 33 -1.53 -8.06 -3.67
CA VAL A 33 -0.14 -7.85 -3.30
C VAL A 33 0.61 -9.17 -3.41
N ALA A 34 1.71 -9.16 -4.16
CA ALA A 34 2.67 -10.24 -4.17
C ALA A 34 3.86 -9.87 -3.28
N LYS A 35 4.19 -10.74 -2.34
CA LYS A 35 5.41 -10.62 -1.53
C LYS A 35 6.48 -11.52 -2.10
N LEU A 36 7.63 -10.95 -2.39
CA LEU A 36 8.81 -11.68 -2.84
C LEU A 36 9.87 -11.62 -1.74
N GLU A 37 10.52 -12.75 -1.53
CA GLU A 37 11.64 -12.84 -0.61
C GLU A 37 12.85 -13.45 -1.31
N LYS A 38 14.02 -12.94 -0.95
CA LYS A 38 15.28 -13.46 -1.45
C LYS A 38 15.64 -14.73 -0.66
N ILE A 39 15.67 -15.86 -1.37
CA ILE A 39 16.03 -17.16 -0.81
C ILE A 39 17.27 -17.64 -1.52
N GLY A 40 18.42 -17.58 -0.81
CA GLY A 40 19.73 -17.79 -1.45
C GLY A 40 20.01 -16.66 -2.43
N ASN A 41 20.21 -16.98 -3.70
CA ASN A 41 20.41 -16.00 -4.78
C ASN A 41 19.16 -15.72 -5.62
N ASP A 42 18.03 -16.34 -5.28
CA ASP A 42 16.81 -16.26 -6.06
C ASP A 42 15.72 -15.45 -5.33
N TRP A 43 14.91 -14.75 -6.10
CA TRP A 43 13.70 -14.12 -5.62
C TRP A 43 12.50 -15.03 -5.85
N LYS A 44 11.71 -15.27 -4.80
CA LYS A 44 10.53 -16.14 -4.89
C LYS A 44 9.31 -15.43 -4.32
N ILE A 45 8.14 -15.64 -4.93
CA ILE A 45 6.87 -15.21 -4.37
C ILE A 45 6.55 -16.14 -3.20
N THR A 46 6.52 -15.58 -1.99
CA THR A 46 6.27 -16.31 -0.76
C THR A 46 4.88 -16.09 -0.18
N ASN A 47 4.21 -15.02 -0.60
CA ASN A 47 2.85 -14.73 -0.14
C ASN A 47 2.10 -13.94 -1.21
N ARG A 48 0.78 -14.14 -1.26
CA ARG A 48 -0.17 -13.34 -2.02
C ARG A 48 -1.31 -12.94 -1.09
N SER A 49 -1.68 -11.66 -1.12
CA SER A 49 -2.73 -11.10 -0.27
C SER A 49 -3.54 -10.06 -1.02
N LEU A 50 -4.64 -9.59 -0.44
CA LEU A 50 -5.60 -8.69 -1.08
C LEU A 50 -6.00 -9.18 -2.47
N SER A 51 -6.11 -10.47 -2.66
CA SER A 51 -6.57 -11.08 -3.90
C SER A 51 -7.92 -10.49 -4.32
N GLU A 52 -8.20 -10.42 -5.59
CA GLU A 52 -9.39 -9.78 -6.16
C GLU A 52 -9.38 -8.23 -6.08
N ARG A 53 -8.27 -7.61 -5.70
CA ARG A 53 -8.14 -6.14 -5.67
C ARG A 53 -7.02 -5.69 -6.58
N HIS A 54 -7.26 -4.62 -7.34
CA HIS A 54 -6.24 -3.97 -8.13
C HIS A 54 -5.45 -3.01 -7.22
N VAL A 55 -4.31 -3.47 -6.73
CA VAL A 55 -3.44 -2.67 -5.86
C VAL A 55 -2.54 -1.77 -6.70
N GLY A 56 -2.83 -0.48 -6.68
CA GLY A 56 -2.09 0.51 -7.47
C GLY A 56 -0.93 1.13 -6.73
N GLN A 57 -1.01 1.25 -5.42
CA GLN A 57 0.05 1.86 -4.61
C GLN A 57 0.24 1.13 -3.28
N ILE A 58 1.50 1.02 -2.88
CA ILE A 58 1.90 0.53 -1.57
C ILE A 58 2.90 1.53 -1.00
N ILE A 59 2.65 2.00 0.22
CA ILE A 59 3.60 2.85 0.94
C ILE A 59 3.89 2.29 2.32
N HIS A 60 5.09 2.54 2.80
CA HIS A 60 5.56 2.18 4.14
C HIS A 60 5.72 3.42 4.99
N GLU A 61 5.17 3.41 6.20
CA GLU A 61 5.36 4.47 7.18
C GLU A 61 6.50 4.02 8.14
N PRO A 62 7.67 4.70 8.09
CA PRO A 62 8.88 4.13 8.69
C PRO A 62 8.93 4.16 10.21
N VAL A 63 8.16 5.05 10.89
CA VAL A 63 8.18 5.16 12.35
C VAL A 63 7.37 4.04 12.98
N SER A 64 6.14 3.82 12.51
CA SER A 64 5.27 2.75 13.01
C SER A 64 5.56 1.38 12.39
N GLY A 65 6.18 1.36 11.21
CA GLY A 65 6.36 0.15 10.42
C GLY A 65 5.12 -0.29 9.66
N LYS A 66 4.01 0.46 9.73
CA LYS A 66 2.77 0.12 9.01
C LYS A 66 2.93 0.28 7.51
N ILE A 67 2.23 -0.57 6.76
CA ILE A 67 2.19 -0.54 5.31
C ILE A 67 0.76 -0.26 4.86
N PHE A 68 0.60 0.66 3.92
CA PHE A 68 -0.70 1.04 3.39
C PHE A 68 -0.80 0.66 1.92
N ALA A 69 -1.94 0.12 1.52
CA ALA A 69 -2.22 -0.25 0.13
C ALA A 69 -3.45 0.49 -0.37
N GLY A 70 -3.30 1.21 -1.48
CA GLY A 70 -4.39 1.88 -2.18
C GLY A 70 -4.82 1.06 -3.39
N CYS A 71 -6.13 0.80 -3.49
CA CYS A 71 -6.68 -0.04 -4.53
C CYS A 71 -7.53 0.78 -5.50
N HIS A 72 -7.39 0.46 -6.79
CA HIS A 72 -8.24 1.01 -7.87
C HIS A 72 -9.59 0.27 -7.92
N ALA A 73 -10.43 0.69 -8.85
CA ALA A 73 -11.69 0.01 -9.19
C ALA A 73 -12.60 -0.26 -7.97
N GLY A 74 -12.64 0.68 -7.02
CA GLY A 74 -13.48 0.53 -5.83
C GLY A 74 -12.89 -0.37 -4.75
N GLY A 75 -11.64 -0.76 -4.86
CA GLY A 75 -10.98 -1.70 -3.94
C GLY A 75 -10.66 -1.14 -2.55
N GLY A 76 -10.65 0.18 -2.39
CA GLY A 76 -10.49 0.82 -1.09
C GLY A 76 -9.05 1.02 -0.62
N LEU A 77 -8.93 1.44 0.62
CA LEU A 77 -7.66 1.68 1.31
C LEU A 77 -7.48 0.65 2.42
N TRP A 78 -6.28 0.07 2.51
CA TRP A 78 -5.97 -1.01 3.41
C TRP A 78 -4.69 -0.75 4.17
N VAL A 79 -4.59 -1.29 5.39
CA VAL A 79 -3.38 -1.21 6.23
C VAL A 79 -2.94 -2.60 6.65
N ASN A 80 -1.63 -2.82 6.60
CA ASN A 80 -0.94 -3.93 7.26
C ASN A 80 -0.29 -3.38 8.52
N ASP A 81 -0.73 -3.85 9.68
CA ASP A 81 -0.32 -3.30 10.97
C ASP A 81 1.04 -3.80 11.46
N ASP A 82 1.47 -4.99 11.04
CA ASP A 82 2.67 -5.65 11.55
C ASP A 82 3.93 -5.44 10.69
N GLY A 83 3.81 -4.76 9.57
CA GLY A 83 4.93 -4.49 8.66
C GLY A 83 5.35 -5.67 7.79
N LYS A 84 4.64 -6.80 7.84
CA LYS A 84 4.97 -8.00 7.05
C LYS A 84 4.34 -8.01 5.66
N GLY A 85 3.25 -7.25 5.46
CA GLY A 85 2.57 -7.13 4.17
C GLY A 85 1.79 -8.38 3.76
N GLU A 86 1.31 -9.16 4.70
CA GLU A 86 0.62 -10.43 4.44
C GLU A 86 -0.86 -10.41 4.86
N SER A 87 -1.20 -9.65 5.90
CA SER A 87 -2.57 -9.49 6.39
C SER A 87 -2.98 -8.03 6.41
N TRP A 88 -4.24 -7.75 6.09
CA TRP A 88 -4.70 -6.39 5.84
C TRP A 88 -6.05 -6.12 6.49
N ARG A 89 -6.22 -4.88 6.93
CA ARG A 89 -7.44 -4.36 7.51
C ARG A 89 -7.90 -3.17 6.68
N GLN A 90 -9.18 -3.11 6.31
CA GLN A 90 -9.71 -2.00 5.52
C GLN A 90 -9.88 -0.75 6.38
N LEU A 91 -9.49 0.39 5.81
CA LEU A 91 -9.68 1.70 6.42
C LEU A 91 -10.86 2.40 5.76
N THR A 92 -11.90 2.70 6.55
CA THR A 92 -13.16 3.26 6.04
C THR A 92 -13.63 4.51 6.79
N ASN A 93 -12.99 4.84 7.91
CA ASN A 93 -13.44 5.95 8.74
C ASN A 93 -13.10 7.30 8.13
N GLY A 94 -14.10 8.00 7.62
CA GLY A 94 -13.96 9.32 7.03
C GLY A 94 -13.50 9.35 5.58
N ILE A 95 -13.18 8.22 4.98
CA ILE A 95 -12.86 8.10 3.56
C ILE A 95 -13.97 7.30 2.87
N ASP A 96 -14.78 8.01 2.08
CA ASP A 96 -15.99 7.46 1.46
C ASP A 96 -15.81 7.16 -0.05
N ARG A 97 -14.62 7.45 -0.60
CA ARG A 97 -14.31 7.21 -2.01
C ARG A 97 -13.37 6.02 -2.15
N PRO A 98 -13.86 4.91 -2.71
CA PRO A 98 -13.10 3.65 -2.67
C PRO A 98 -12.04 3.50 -3.78
N HIS A 99 -11.99 4.43 -4.75
CA HIS A 99 -10.95 4.41 -5.78
C HIS A 99 -9.74 5.21 -5.30
N ILE A 100 -8.69 4.53 -4.85
CA ILE A 100 -7.49 5.16 -4.34
C ILE A 100 -6.41 5.14 -5.41
N TYR A 101 -6.01 6.32 -5.88
CA TYR A 101 -5.02 6.46 -6.96
C TYR A 101 -3.64 6.88 -6.49
N ALA A 102 -3.57 7.57 -5.35
CA ALA A 102 -2.30 8.06 -4.84
C ALA A 102 -2.26 7.96 -3.32
N LEU A 103 -1.12 7.58 -2.80
CA LEU A 103 -0.82 7.60 -1.38
C LEU A 103 0.50 8.31 -1.15
N ALA A 104 0.57 9.08 -0.07
CA ALA A 104 1.81 9.71 0.36
C ALA A 104 1.88 9.73 1.87
N VAL A 105 3.08 9.67 2.41
CA VAL A 105 3.37 9.84 3.84
C VAL A 105 4.42 10.92 4.02
N ARG A 106 4.23 11.75 5.03
CA ARG A 106 5.21 12.72 5.48
C ARG A 106 5.42 12.57 6.98
N ASN A 107 6.65 12.40 7.39
CA ASN A 107 7.01 12.38 8.80
C ASN A 107 7.54 13.75 9.24
N ILE A 108 7.03 14.22 10.38
CA ILE A 108 7.50 15.43 11.06
C ILE A 108 7.84 15.01 12.48
N GLY A 109 9.13 14.81 12.75
CA GLY A 109 9.56 14.13 13.95
C GLY A 109 9.08 12.69 13.97
N ASP A 110 8.37 12.30 15.01
CA ASP A 110 7.75 10.98 15.18
C ASP A 110 6.29 10.94 14.70
N LYS A 111 5.76 12.07 14.23
CA LYS A 111 4.39 12.17 13.71
C LYS A 111 4.35 11.89 12.23
N ALA A 112 3.46 10.99 11.83
CA ALA A 112 3.18 10.69 10.42
C ALA A 112 1.90 11.37 9.96
N ILE A 113 1.94 12.03 8.81
CA ILE A 113 0.77 12.56 8.12
C ILE A 113 0.61 11.77 6.83
N LEU A 114 -0.56 11.19 6.64
CA LEU A 114 -0.90 10.42 5.45
C LEU A 114 -1.84 11.22 4.54
N PHE A 115 -1.65 11.05 3.24
CA PHE A 115 -2.53 11.63 2.22
C PHE A 115 -3.00 10.53 1.26
N ALA A 116 -4.26 10.59 0.87
CA ALA A 116 -4.85 9.72 -0.13
C ALA A 116 -5.58 10.54 -1.19
N GLY A 117 -5.18 10.36 -2.44
CA GLY A 117 -5.86 10.93 -3.61
C GLY A 117 -6.81 9.92 -4.22
N THR A 118 -8.02 10.36 -4.57
CA THR A 118 -9.12 9.48 -4.97
C THR A 118 -9.72 9.83 -6.33
N SER A 119 -10.58 8.94 -6.83
CA SER A 119 -11.54 9.22 -7.90
C SER A 119 -12.96 8.90 -7.42
N PRO A 120 -13.96 9.80 -7.58
CA PRO A 120 -13.82 11.19 -8.06
C PRO A 120 -12.78 11.98 -7.27
N PRO A 121 -12.18 13.04 -7.85
CA PRO A 121 -11.06 13.74 -7.23
C PRO A 121 -11.37 14.29 -5.85
N ALA A 122 -10.57 13.90 -4.88
CA ALA A 122 -10.50 14.47 -3.54
C ALA A 122 -9.13 14.14 -2.95
N LEU A 123 -8.67 14.97 -2.04
CA LEU A 123 -7.49 14.72 -1.24
C LEU A 123 -7.92 14.52 0.21
N TYR A 124 -7.68 13.34 0.72
CA TYR A 124 -7.90 13.02 2.13
C TYR A 124 -6.60 13.09 2.92
N ARG A 125 -6.73 13.46 4.18
CA ARG A 125 -5.61 13.53 5.12
C ARG A 125 -5.93 12.74 6.38
N SER A 126 -4.94 12.05 6.92
CA SER A 126 -4.99 11.38 8.22
C SER A 126 -3.78 11.79 9.06
N ASP A 127 -4.03 12.13 10.32
CA ASP A 127 -3.00 12.47 11.32
C ASP A 127 -2.84 11.38 12.39
N ASP A 128 -3.55 10.26 12.25
CA ASP A 128 -3.62 9.16 13.23
C ASP A 128 -3.31 7.78 12.60
N LEU A 129 -2.36 7.76 11.69
CA LEU A 129 -1.94 6.52 11.00
C LEU A 129 -3.06 5.79 10.26
N GLY A 130 -3.96 6.57 9.66
CA GLY A 130 -5.03 6.04 8.84
C GLY A 130 -6.30 5.62 9.60
N GLU A 131 -6.34 5.78 10.92
CA GLU A 131 -7.52 5.40 11.70
C GLU A 131 -8.73 6.31 11.45
N SER A 132 -8.47 7.57 11.09
CA SER A 132 -9.49 8.50 10.62
C SER A 132 -8.97 9.39 9.50
N TRP A 133 -9.88 9.79 8.61
CA TRP A 133 -9.58 10.59 7.44
C TRP A 133 -10.54 11.76 7.33
N SER A 134 -10.04 12.88 6.81
CA SER A 134 -10.86 14.04 6.48
C SER A 134 -10.45 14.59 5.12
N VAL A 135 -11.41 15.20 4.41
CA VAL A 135 -11.11 15.88 3.15
C VAL A 135 -10.24 17.10 3.44
N ASN A 136 -9.12 17.20 2.73
CA ASN A 136 -8.26 18.36 2.82
C ASN A 136 -8.81 19.46 1.91
N THR A 137 -9.32 20.54 2.51
CA THR A 137 -10.00 21.63 1.81
C THR A 137 -9.18 22.91 1.73
N SER A 138 -7.94 22.90 2.11
CA SER A 138 -7.08 24.09 2.11
C SER A 138 -6.75 24.61 0.72
#